data_287f384dbdebfd70cc4f209ee0394704
#
_entry.id   287f384dbdebfd70cc4f209ee0394704
#
_cell.length_a   1.000
_cell.length_b   1.000
_cell.length_c   1.000
_cell.angle_alpha   90.00
_cell.angle_beta   90.00
_cell.angle_gamma   90.00
#
_symmetry.space_group_name_H-M   'P 1'
#
loop_
_entity.id
_entity.type
_entity.pdbx_description
1 polymer ?
#
loop_
_entity_poly.entity_id
_entity_poly.type
_entity_poly.pdbx_seq_one_letter_code
_entity_poly.pdbx_strand_id
1 'polypeptide(L)'
;MNDQLKHYSDKLAYESDSWDLNVGLEAGENIAVVDARSPEAFQREHIPGAVNIPHRTMSPETTRHIDKNILVVTYCDGIGCNGSTKGALNMLKLGFHVRELNGGLDWWKRDGHKTHVGAMSDRSVTCGCG
;
A
#
# COMPACT_ATOMS: atom_id res chain seq x y z
N MET A 1 24.79 -15.10 11.51
CA MET A 1 23.37 -15.11 11.93
C MET A 1 22.69 -16.25 11.25
N ASN A 2 21.86 -16.94 11.98
CA ASN A 2 21.13 -18.05 11.42
C ASN A 2 20.09 -17.54 10.44
N ASP A 3 19.87 -18.27 9.35
CA ASP A 3 18.98 -17.85 8.25
C ASP A 3 17.56 -17.64 8.72
N GLN A 4 17.10 -18.45 9.65
CA GLN A 4 15.74 -18.35 10.17
C GLN A 4 15.56 -17.05 10.97
N LEU A 5 16.54 -16.70 11.77
CA LEU A 5 16.50 -15.46 12.54
C LEU A 5 16.44 -14.26 11.60
N LYS A 6 17.27 -14.29 10.54
CA LYS A 6 17.26 -13.24 9.54
C LYS A 6 15.91 -13.17 8.82
N HIS A 7 15.33 -14.31 8.47
CA HIS A 7 14.05 -14.38 7.80
C HIS A 7 12.95 -13.65 8.59
N TYR A 8 12.82 -13.95 9.86
CA TYR A 8 11.77 -13.33 10.67
C TYR A 8 12.06 -11.87 10.97
N SER A 9 13.32 -11.51 11.14
CA SER A 9 13.70 -10.12 11.30
C SER A 9 13.36 -9.31 10.04
N ASP A 10 13.65 -9.87 8.87
CA ASP A 10 13.32 -9.24 7.59
C ASP A 10 11.81 -9.11 7.40
N LYS A 11 11.08 -10.15 7.77
CA LYS A 11 9.63 -10.12 7.66
C LYS A 11 9.03 -8.96 8.47
N LEU A 12 9.50 -8.78 9.69
CA LEU A 12 9.04 -7.67 10.53
C LEU A 12 9.46 -6.31 10.00
N ALA A 13 10.61 -6.24 9.34
CA ALA A 13 11.15 -4.99 8.82
C ALA A 13 10.50 -4.57 7.50
N TYR A 14 10.11 -5.54 6.66
CA TYR A 14 9.70 -5.27 5.29
C TYR A 14 8.21 -5.52 5.03
N GLU A 15 7.47 -5.99 6.02
CA GLU A 15 6.04 -6.22 5.90
C GLU A 15 5.30 -5.45 6.98
N SER A 16 4.04 -5.17 6.72
CA SER A 16 3.14 -4.52 7.67
C SER A 16 1.83 -5.29 7.65
N ASP A 17 1.03 -5.12 8.68
CA ASP A 17 -0.33 -5.64 8.66
C ASP A 17 -1.33 -4.48 8.70
N SER A 18 -2.59 -4.82 8.50
CA SER A 18 -3.68 -3.85 8.42
C SER A 18 -3.78 -3.00 9.69
N TRP A 19 -3.63 -3.63 10.85
CA TRP A 19 -3.74 -2.93 12.13
C TRP A 19 -2.64 -1.87 12.27
N ASP A 20 -1.39 -2.26 12.03
CA ASP A 20 -0.25 -1.36 12.16
C ASP A 20 -0.32 -0.23 11.13
N LEU A 21 -0.76 -0.53 9.90
CA LEU A 21 -0.92 0.49 8.89
C LEU A 21 -1.97 1.52 9.34
N ASN A 22 -3.10 1.05 9.84
CA ASN A 22 -4.14 1.97 10.29
C ASN A 22 -3.69 2.85 11.45
N VAL A 23 -2.96 2.27 12.39
CA VAL A 23 -2.39 3.03 13.52
C VAL A 23 -1.46 4.13 13.00
N GLY A 24 -0.58 3.80 12.06
CA GLY A 24 0.34 4.79 11.48
C GLY A 24 -0.39 5.91 10.76
N LEU A 25 -1.42 5.56 9.97
CA LEU A 25 -2.19 6.56 9.23
C LEU A 25 -2.96 7.48 10.19
N GLU A 26 -3.56 6.93 11.23
CA GLU A 26 -4.28 7.74 12.22
C GLU A 26 -3.34 8.63 13.03
N ALA A 27 -2.12 8.19 13.24
CA ALA A 27 -1.11 8.99 13.93
C ALA A 27 -0.52 10.09 13.05
N GLY A 28 -0.88 10.15 11.78
CA GLY A 28 -0.37 11.17 10.86
C GLY A 28 1.02 10.90 10.33
N GLU A 29 1.48 9.65 10.39
CA GLU A 29 2.78 9.30 9.83
C GLU A 29 2.80 9.49 8.32
N ASN A 30 3.96 9.86 7.78
CA ASN A 30 4.13 10.05 6.34
C ASN A 30 4.26 8.68 5.66
N ILE A 31 3.13 8.18 5.21
CA ILE A 31 3.05 6.89 4.52
C ILE A 31 2.32 7.10 3.20
N ALA A 32 2.92 6.64 2.11
CA ALA A 32 2.25 6.58 0.82
C ALA A 32 1.71 5.17 0.63
N VAL A 33 0.40 5.02 0.72
CA VAL A 33 -0.25 3.73 0.47
C VAL A 33 -0.47 3.60 -1.03
N VAL A 34 0.10 2.57 -1.62
CA VAL A 34 0.05 2.36 -3.06
C VAL A 34 -0.73 1.09 -3.37
N ASP A 35 -1.87 1.28 -4.04
CA ASP A 35 -2.68 0.18 -4.55
C ASP A 35 -2.06 -0.30 -5.85
N ALA A 36 -1.52 -1.52 -5.83
CA ALA A 36 -0.79 -2.08 -6.97
C ALA A 36 -1.70 -2.85 -7.94
N ARG A 37 -3.01 -2.79 -7.73
CA ARG A 37 -3.99 -3.48 -8.56
C ARG A 37 -4.35 -2.65 -9.79
N SER A 38 -5.24 -3.21 -10.63
CA SER A 38 -5.76 -2.50 -11.80
C SER A 38 -6.59 -1.28 -11.38
N PRO A 39 -6.74 -0.30 -12.31
CA PRO A 39 -7.61 0.84 -12.03
C PRO A 39 -9.06 0.43 -11.73
N GLU A 40 -9.55 -0.61 -12.40
CA GLU A 40 -10.91 -1.10 -12.17
C GLU A 40 -11.10 -1.61 -10.74
N ALA A 41 -10.12 -2.36 -10.24
CA ALA A 41 -10.17 -2.86 -8.87
C ALA A 41 -10.14 -1.70 -7.86
N PHE A 42 -9.27 -0.71 -8.10
CA PHE A 42 -9.17 0.46 -7.26
C PHE A 42 -10.50 1.23 -7.20
N GLN A 43 -11.14 1.42 -8.35
CA GLN A 43 -12.41 2.13 -8.40
C GLN A 43 -13.52 1.42 -7.63
N ARG A 44 -13.50 0.09 -7.65
CA ARG A 44 -14.50 -0.68 -6.93
C ARG A 44 -14.39 -0.49 -5.42
N GLU A 45 -13.19 -0.48 -4.91
CA GLU A 45 -12.97 -0.29 -3.47
C GLU A 45 -11.48 -0.19 -3.21
N HIS A 46 -11.06 0.74 -2.35
CA HIS A 46 -9.65 0.89 -2.00
C HIS A 46 -9.49 1.46 -0.60
N ILE A 47 -8.29 1.38 -0.07
CA ILE A 47 -7.94 1.98 1.22
C ILE A 47 -7.96 3.49 1.08
N PRO A 48 -8.61 4.23 2.00
CA PRO A 48 -8.66 5.69 1.94
C PRO A 48 -7.27 6.31 1.90
N GLY A 49 -7.08 7.26 0.99
CA GLY A 49 -5.80 7.93 0.83
C GLY A 49 -4.82 7.21 -0.07
N ALA A 50 -5.12 5.99 -0.50
CA ALA A 50 -4.24 5.25 -1.39
C ALA A 50 -4.20 5.88 -2.77
N VAL A 51 -3.04 5.77 -3.42
CA VAL A 51 -2.91 6.10 -4.84
C VAL A 51 -2.84 4.79 -5.62
N ASN A 52 -3.44 4.80 -6.80
CA ASN A 52 -3.43 3.61 -7.65
C ASN A 52 -2.27 3.68 -8.63
N ILE A 53 -1.30 2.81 -8.44
CA ILE A 53 -0.21 2.64 -9.39
C ILE A 53 -0.08 1.15 -9.62
N PRO A 54 -0.73 0.61 -10.66
CA PRO A 54 -0.62 -0.82 -10.96
C PRO A 54 0.85 -1.21 -11.07
N HIS A 55 1.20 -2.37 -10.53
CA HIS A 55 2.62 -2.74 -10.45
C HIS A 55 3.33 -2.73 -11.81
N ARG A 56 2.60 -3.01 -12.89
CA ARG A 56 3.16 -3.02 -14.24
C ARG A 56 3.48 -1.62 -14.77
N THR A 57 2.90 -0.59 -14.19
CA THR A 57 3.05 0.79 -14.66
C THR A 57 3.95 1.64 -13.78
N MET A 58 4.60 1.02 -12.81
CA MET A 58 5.50 1.75 -11.91
C MET A 58 6.74 2.21 -12.66
N SER A 59 6.96 3.51 -12.68
CA SER A 59 8.05 4.15 -13.42
C SER A 59 8.43 5.45 -12.71
N PRO A 60 9.52 6.10 -13.10
CA PRO A 60 9.85 7.42 -12.55
C PRO A 60 8.71 8.41 -12.76
N GLU A 61 8.01 8.35 -13.91
CA GLU A 61 6.92 9.26 -14.22
C GLU A 61 5.68 9.02 -13.36
N THR A 62 5.28 7.76 -13.19
CA THR A 62 4.07 7.44 -12.45
C THR A 62 4.24 7.60 -10.94
N THR A 63 5.47 7.65 -10.47
CA THR A 63 5.78 7.79 -9.03
C THR A 63 6.39 9.13 -8.67
N ARG A 64 6.50 10.06 -9.61
CA ARG A 64 7.21 11.33 -9.40
C ARG A 64 6.62 12.18 -8.29
N HIS A 65 5.34 12.01 -7.97
CA HIS A 65 4.66 12.78 -6.93
C HIS A 65 4.89 12.21 -5.53
N ILE A 66 5.58 11.08 -5.40
CA ILE A 66 5.85 10.45 -4.11
C ILE A 66 7.27 10.80 -3.68
N ASP A 67 7.40 11.37 -2.48
CA ASP A 67 8.71 11.70 -1.90
C ASP A 67 9.44 10.40 -1.56
N LYS A 68 10.70 10.31 -2.01
CA LYS A 68 11.55 9.13 -1.74
C LYS A 68 11.86 8.93 -0.26
N ASN A 69 11.66 9.93 0.56
CA ASN A 69 11.96 9.88 1.99
C ASN A 69 10.81 9.33 2.83
N ILE A 70 9.64 9.14 2.26
CA ILE A 70 8.51 8.59 3.00
C ILE A 70 8.40 7.10 2.76
N LEU A 71 7.76 6.41 3.70
CA LEU A 71 7.53 4.98 3.59
C LEU A 71 6.42 4.71 2.59
N VAL A 72 6.66 3.82 1.66
CA VAL A 72 5.64 3.31 0.73
C VAL A 72 5.12 1.99 1.27
N VAL A 73 3.81 1.83 1.31
CA VAL A 73 3.19 0.55 1.66
C VAL A 73 2.35 0.10 0.46
N THR A 74 2.74 -1.03 -0.14
CA THR A 74 2.03 -1.57 -1.31
C THR A 74 1.01 -2.61 -0.88
N TYR A 75 -0.12 -2.67 -1.59
CA TYR A 75 -1.10 -3.70 -1.31
C TYR A 75 -1.80 -4.19 -2.59
N CYS A 76 -2.42 -5.36 -2.45
CA CYS A 76 -3.21 -6.02 -3.49
C CYS A 76 -4.54 -6.46 -2.88
N ASP A 77 -5.22 -7.42 -3.50
CA ASP A 77 -6.55 -7.87 -3.04
C ASP A 77 -6.49 -8.56 -1.67
N GLY A 78 -5.54 -9.45 -1.47
CA GLY A 78 -5.48 -10.23 -0.26
C GLY A 78 -4.42 -11.33 -0.32
N ILE A 79 -4.54 -12.29 0.58
CA ILE A 79 -3.65 -13.44 0.62
C ILE A 79 -3.77 -14.20 -0.70
N GLY A 80 -2.64 -14.57 -1.27
CA GLY A 80 -2.61 -15.30 -2.53
C GLY A 80 -2.43 -14.40 -3.74
N CYS A 81 -2.56 -13.09 -3.59
CA CYS A 81 -2.27 -12.14 -4.66
C CYS A 81 -0.85 -11.62 -4.50
N ASN A 82 -0.02 -11.78 -5.52
CA ASN A 82 1.37 -11.33 -5.46
C ASN A 82 1.59 -9.94 -6.06
N GLY A 83 0.51 -9.21 -6.36
CA GLY A 83 0.62 -7.85 -6.90
C GLY A 83 1.31 -6.91 -5.94
N SER A 84 1.07 -7.06 -4.64
CA SER A 84 1.76 -6.25 -3.63
C SER A 84 3.25 -6.55 -3.58
N THR A 85 3.63 -7.81 -3.74
CA THR A 85 5.04 -8.20 -3.77
C THR A 85 5.74 -7.65 -5.00
N LYS A 86 5.09 -7.77 -6.17
CA LYS A 86 5.63 -7.20 -7.41
C LYS A 86 5.72 -5.68 -7.32
N GLY A 87 4.71 -5.06 -6.74
CA GLY A 87 4.71 -3.61 -6.53
C GLY A 87 5.81 -3.17 -5.60
N ALA A 88 6.00 -3.89 -4.49
CA ALA A 88 7.07 -3.58 -3.54
C ALA A 88 8.43 -3.67 -4.22
N LEU A 89 8.66 -4.73 -4.99
CA LEU A 89 9.92 -4.90 -5.72
C LEU A 89 10.14 -3.75 -6.70
N ASN A 90 9.12 -3.39 -7.46
CA ASN A 90 9.23 -2.33 -8.46
C ASN A 90 9.48 -0.96 -7.81
N MET A 91 8.79 -0.66 -6.72
CA MET A 91 9.01 0.59 -6.00
C MET A 91 10.41 0.63 -5.39
N LEU A 92 10.87 -0.50 -4.86
CA LEU A 92 12.23 -0.58 -4.31
C LEU A 92 13.28 -0.30 -5.40
N LYS A 93 13.08 -0.85 -6.61
CA LYS A 93 13.98 -0.59 -7.75
C LYS A 93 14.00 0.89 -8.13
N LEU A 94 12.92 1.61 -7.87
CA LEU A 94 12.83 3.05 -8.14
C LEU A 94 13.44 3.90 -7.01
N GLY A 95 13.94 3.28 -5.96
CA GLY A 95 14.65 3.98 -4.89
C GLY A 95 13.81 4.33 -3.67
N PHE A 96 12.61 3.77 -3.56
CA PHE A 96 11.75 4.01 -2.40
C PHE A 96 12.04 3.03 -1.26
N HIS A 97 11.65 3.41 -0.05
CA HIS A 97 11.58 2.52 1.09
C HIS A 97 10.18 1.91 1.10
N VAL A 98 10.09 0.61 1.21
CA VAL A 98 8.82 -0.08 0.98
C VAL A 98 8.55 -1.10 2.07
N ARG A 99 7.28 -1.22 2.44
CA ARG A 99 6.76 -2.39 3.16
C ARG A 99 5.60 -2.95 2.36
N GLU A 100 5.41 -4.24 2.44
CA GLU A 100 4.30 -4.92 1.80
C GLU A 100 3.19 -5.13 2.83
N LEU A 101 1.94 -4.78 2.48
CA LEU A 101 0.80 -4.97 3.38
C LEU A 101 0.31 -6.41 3.29
N ASN A 102 0.45 -7.14 4.38
CA ASN A 102 -0.05 -8.51 4.48
C ASN A 102 -1.57 -8.52 4.49
N GLY A 103 -2.15 -9.41 3.72
CA GLY A 103 -3.59 -9.59 3.67
C GLY A 103 -4.32 -8.59 2.79
N GLY A 104 -3.67 -7.54 2.32
CA GLY A 104 -4.22 -6.62 1.34
C GLY A 104 -5.52 -5.96 1.77
N LEU A 105 -6.33 -5.61 0.77
CA LEU A 105 -7.63 -4.98 1.00
C LEU A 105 -8.58 -5.91 1.76
N ASP A 106 -8.52 -7.21 1.49
CA ASP A 106 -9.39 -8.18 2.15
C ASP A 106 -9.23 -8.13 3.67
N TRP A 107 -7.99 -8.16 4.14
CA TRP A 107 -7.75 -8.15 5.58
C TRP A 107 -7.99 -6.78 6.22
N TRP A 108 -7.72 -5.72 5.46
CA TRP A 108 -8.06 -4.36 5.88
C TRP A 108 -9.55 -4.27 6.24
N LYS A 109 -10.39 -4.84 5.38
CA LYS A 109 -11.85 -4.87 5.60
C LYS A 109 -12.22 -5.79 6.77
N ARG A 110 -11.55 -6.93 6.91
CA ARG A 110 -11.82 -7.86 8.03
C ARG A 110 -11.53 -7.23 9.37
N ASP A 111 -10.54 -6.35 9.45
CA ASP A 111 -10.25 -5.62 10.66
C ASP A 111 -11.25 -4.48 10.92
N GLY A 112 -12.18 -4.27 10.02
CA GLY A 112 -13.25 -3.28 10.22
C GLY A 112 -12.88 -1.86 9.80
N HIS A 113 -11.79 -1.68 9.06
CA HIS A 113 -11.38 -0.35 8.62
C HIS A 113 -12.20 0.11 7.42
N LYS A 114 -12.33 1.43 7.29
CA LYS A 114 -13.12 2.03 6.21
C LYS A 114 -12.44 1.88 4.86
N THR A 115 -13.26 1.84 3.82
CA THR A 115 -12.79 1.85 2.44
C THR A 115 -13.51 2.95 1.68
N HIS A 116 -12.93 3.31 0.53
CA HIS A 116 -13.54 4.27 -0.38
C HIS A 116 -13.82 3.62 -1.72
N VAL A 117 -14.76 4.20 -2.46
CA VAL A 117 -15.18 3.76 -3.79
C VAL A 117 -14.96 4.91 -4.75
N GLY A 118 -14.55 4.61 -5.96
CA GLY A 118 -14.39 5.62 -7.00
C GLY A 118 -12.96 5.72 -7.52
N ALA A 119 -12.78 6.54 -8.55
CA ALA A 119 -11.52 6.64 -9.28
C ALA A 119 -10.43 7.41 -8.53
N MET A 120 -10.80 8.14 -7.46
CA MET A 120 -9.84 8.93 -6.69
C MET A 120 -9.95 8.59 -5.23
N SER A 121 -8.80 8.49 -4.59
CA SER A 121 -8.78 8.44 -3.14
C SER A 121 -8.99 9.87 -2.61
N ASP A 122 -9.83 10.02 -1.59
CA ASP A 122 -10.22 11.33 -1.13
C ASP A 122 -9.98 11.55 0.35
N ARG A 123 -8.98 10.91 0.91
CA ARG A 123 -8.71 11.06 2.34
C ARG A 123 -8.67 12.53 2.75
N SER A 124 -8.24 13.40 1.85
CA SER A 124 -8.19 14.83 2.10
C SER A 124 -9.30 15.60 1.39
N VAL A 125 -10.15 14.94 0.64
CA VAL A 125 -11.22 15.60 -0.10
C VAL A 125 -12.39 15.84 0.82
N THR A 126 -12.87 17.05 0.83
CA THR A 126 -13.95 17.42 1.71
C THR A 126 -15.27 17.64 0.98
N CYS A 127 -15.27 17.67 -0.31
CA CYS A 127 -16.50 17.87 -1.05
C CYS A 127 -17.37 16.62 -0.90
N GLY A 128 -18.62 16.81 -0.69
CA GLY A 128 -19.53 15.69 -0.54
C GLY A 128 -19.69 14.86 -1.81
N CYS A 129 -18.99 15.20 -2.83
CA CYS A 129 -19.00 14.47 -4.07
C CYS A 129 -18.12 13.23 -4.03
N GLY A 130 -17.35 13.12 -2.99
CA GLY A 130 -16.36 12.05 -2.87
C GLY A 130 -16.88 10.69 -3.14
#